data_29407ddd58880326657532816871c6d2
#
_entry.id   29407ddd58880326657532816871c6d2
#
_cell.length_a   1.000
_cell.length_b   1.000
_cell.length_c   1.000
_cell.angle_alpha   90.00
_cell.angle_beta   90.00
_cell.angle_gamma   90.00
#
_symmetry.space_group_name_H-M   'P 1'
#
loop_
_entity.id
_entity.type
_entity.pdbx_description
1 polymer ?
#
loop_
_entity_poly.entity_id
_entity_poly.type
_entity_poly.pdbx_seq_one_letter_code
_entity_poly.pdbx_strand_id
1 'polypeptide(L)'
;MKCNFIKVVATMASFMLAATASADIKVGFIGSLSSDTGLSTLRGAEIAIDELNASGGVLGHQIKLVTADTRQDVTEGVKAYEYLAETEEVDFIISGSIDDVSLGWLPRMQEYQIPTLDTWTSYIGIIDMLVEDYDSMKPYFMNIASDEALATLYIDFGKDVLVDQMGWKSTVILQEDTAFGGAIHGLISQAMAPVAGIEVVETIVYDVATVDFAPLYSRAVASGADFIYLISSVNSQVVSSQYVKLQVPLGMTGVNVAPMGQDYWADTGGMGGGMSTLTPIPAVGMKLDPASQAFVDTYQAKYTSRPIVPHFNGFNAYHGLKQAMAAAEEAGGFNNTTWVTAMEKQDLILELDGELWLRYGWWGNDEIEPRTGRKYPHNLRFDITEPFDDGAPSMVVIQWYEDGTNAVVYPDKYANGKFTLPSWVKK
;
A
#
# COMPACT_ATOMS: atom_id res chain seq x y z
N MET A 1 58.13 56.03 -43.34
CA MET A 1 57.77 54.75 -42.81
C MET A 1 56.42 54.93 -42.09
N LYS A 2 55.30 54.48 -42.70
CA LYS A 2 53.93 54.56 -42.11
C LYS A 2 53.56 53.15 -41.68
N CYS A 3 53.36 52.96 -40.35
CA CYS A 3 52.94 51.71 -39.76
C CYS A 3 51.42 51.66 -39.70
N ASN A 4 50.78 50.75 -40.44
CA ASN A 4 49.38 50.56 -40.45
C ASN A 4 49.01 49.59 -39.33
N PHE A 5 48.24 50.03 -38.33
CA PHE A 5 47.60 49.16 -37.31
C PHE A 5 46.28 48.64 -37.88
N ILE A 6 46.18 47.32 -38.08
CA ILE A 6 44.98 46.62 -38.41
C ILE A 6 44.25 46.33 -37.08
N LYS A 7 43.06 46.92 -36.88
CA LYS A 7 42.18 46.59 -35.78
C LYS A 7 41.38 45.37 -36.19
N VAL A 8 41.63 44.23 -35.51
CA VAL A 8 40.78 43.07 -35.58
C VAL A 8 39.62 43.28 -34.58
N VAL A 9 38.41 43.43 -35.09
CA VAL A 9 37.16 43.42 -34.27
C VAL A 9 36.68 42.00 -34.19
N ALA A 10 36.83 41.35 -33.01
CA ALA A 10 36.27 40.06 -32.72
C ALA A 10 34.78 40.24 -32.32
N THR A 11 33.87 39.86 -33.21
CA THR A 11 32.43 39.81 -32.92
C THR A 11 32.16 38.52 -32.17
N MET A 12 31.95 38.58 -30.83
CA MET A 12 31.38 37.49 -30.05
C MET A 12 29.89 37.39 -30.38
N ALA A 13 29.50 36.39 -31.14
CA ALA A 13 28.11 35.97 -31.29
C ALA A 13 27.71 35.22 -30.03
N SER A 14 26.99 35.89 -29.13
CA SER A 14 26.33 35.23 -28.01
C SER A 14 25.15 34.43 -28.57
N PHE A 15 25.31 33.10 -28.64
CA PHE A 15 24.20 32.20 -28.82
C PHE A 15 23.40 32.23 -27.51
N MET A 16 22.31 33.02 -27.44
CA MET A 16 21.24 32.79 -26.47
C MET A 16 20.52 31.51 -26.92
N LEU A 17 20.82 30.39 -26.27
CA LEU A 17 19.87 29.28 -26.27
C LEU A 17 18.62 29.82 -25.62
N ALA A 18 17.57 30.08 -26.41
CA ALA A 18 16.23 30.21 -25.91
C ALA A 18 15.86 28.82 -25.35
N ALA A 19 15.94 28.66 -24.02
CA ALA A 19 15.28 27.56 -23.35
C ALA A 19 13.79 27.70 -23.70
N THR A 20 13.31 26.89 -24.63
CA THR A 20 11.88 26.69 -24.79
C THR A 20 11.41 26.20 -23.43
N ALA A 21 10.58 26.99 -22.74
CA ALA A 21 9.90 26.52 -21.55
C ALA A 21 9.10 25.28 -21.98
N SER A 22 9.64 24.13 -21.68
CA SER A 22 8.98 22.85 -21.90
C SER A 22 7.87 22.75 -20.86
N ALA A 23 6.69 22.25 -21.23
CA ALA A 23 5.60 22.10 -20.30
C ALA A 23 5.99 21.13 -19.19
N ASP A 24 5.61 21.42 -17.94
CA ASP A 24 5.84 20.54 -16.81
C ASP A 24 5.10 19.22 -17.02
N ILE A 25 5.66 18.11 -16.50
CA ILE A 25 4.93 16.85 -16.37
C ILE A 25 3.92 17.00 -15.22
N LYS A 26 2.66 16.76 -15.50
CA LYS A 26 1.61 16.83 -14.48
C LYS A 26 1.31 15.44 -13.92
N VAL A 27 1.58 15.25 -12.64
CA VAL A 27 1.19 14.04 -11.88
C VAL A 27 -0.07 14.37 -11.07
N GLY A 28 -1.17 13.67 -11.34
CA GLY A 28 -2.39 13.75 -10.56
C GLY A 28 -2.34 12.83 -9.35
N PHE A 29 -2.66 13.33 -8.17
CA PHE A 29 -2.99 12.52 -7.01
C PHE A 29 -4.50 12.43 -6.87
N ILE A 30 -5.04 11.20 -6.75
CA ILE A 30 -6.43 10.91 -6.45
C ILE A 30 -6.53 10.09 -5.15
N GLY A 31 -7.17 10.62 -4.12
CA GLY A 31 -7.28 9.95 -2.82
C GLY A 31 -7.89 10.86 -1.76
N SER A 32 -8.13 10.35 -0.56
CA SER A 32 -8.68 11.17 0.52
C SER A 32 -7.60 12.04 1.16
N LEU A 33 -7.84 13.35 1.21
CA LEU A 33 -6.97 14.30 1.90
C LEU A 33 -7.23 14.39 3.42
N SER A 34 -8.19 13.62 3.94
CA SER A 34 -8.57 13.59 5.35
C SER A 34 -8.27 12.26 6.04
N SER A 35 -7.93 11.21 5.29
CA SER A 35 -7.53 9.91 5.84
C SER A 35 -6.02 9.76 5.91
N ASP A 36 -5.55 9.00 6.89
CA ASP A 36 -4.12 8.75 7.06
C ASP A 36 -3.53 8.00 5.87
N THR A 37 -4.28 7.08 5.27
CA THR A 37 -3.88 6.31 4.09
C THR A 37 -3.69 7.19 2.86
N GLY A 38 -4.67 8.04 2.54
CA GLY A 38 -4.57 8.97 1.42
C GLY A 38 -3.45 9.99 1.63
N LEU A 39 -3.33 10.56 2.84
CA LEU A 39 -2.25 11.49 3.17
C LEU A 39 -0.87 10.82 3.11
N SER A 40 -0.75 9.56 3.52
CA SER A 40 0.52 8.84 3.44
C SER A 40 0.98 8.64 2.00
N THR A 41 0.07 8.22 1.10
CA THR A 41 0.33 8.12 -0.33
C THR A 41 0.76 9.47 -0.93
N LEU A 42 -0.02 10.53 -0.68
CA LEU A 42 0.29 11.88 -1.16
C LEU A 42 1.69 12.33 -0.75
N ARG A 43 2.03 12.17 0.52
CA ARG A 43 3.31 12.58 1.09
C ARG A 43 4.48 11.76 0.55
N GLY A 44 4.28 10.46 0.33
CA GLY A 44 5.28 9.62 -0.34
C GLY A 44 5.55 10.12 -1.77
N ALA A 45 4.50 10.44 -2.52
CA ALA A 45 4.60 11.02 -3.85
C ALA A 45 5.28 12.39 -3.85
N GLU A 46 4.95 13.27 -2.89
CA GLU A 46 5.58 14.59 -2.75
C GLU A 46 7.09 14.49 -2.51
N ILE A 47 7.55 13.55 -1.67
CA ILE A 47 8.98 13.33 -1.43
C ILE A 47 9.67 12.85 -2.71
N ALA A 48 9.07 11.89 -3.43
CA ALA A 48 9.59 11.39 -4.69
C ALA A 48 9.72 12.51 -5.74
N ILE A 49 8.70 13.36 -5.87
CA ILE A 49 8.67 14.49 -6.80
C ILE A 49 9.75 15.53 -6.44
N ASP A 50 9.89 15.86 -5.16
CA ASP A 50 10.93 16.80 -4.71
C ASP A 50 12.33 16.30 -5.08
N GLU A 51 12.64 15.02 -4.87
CA GLU A 51 13.92 14.42 -5.21
C GLU A 51 14.15 14.35 -6.74
N LEU A 52 13.14 13.96 -7.51
CA LEU A 52 13.21 13.93 -8.96
C LEU A 52 13.44 15.33 -9.53
N ASN A 53 12.71 16.33 -9.05
CA ASN A 53 12.86 17.72 -9.45
C ASN A 53 14.25 18.30 -9.07
N ALA A 54 14.74 17.96 -7.89
CA ALA A 54 16.09 18.36 -7.46
C ALA A 54 17.18 17.72 -8.33
N SER A 55 16.92 16.55 -8.93
CA SER A 55 17.81 15.84 -9.84
C SER A 55 17.73 16.32 -11.30
N GLY A 56 16.86 17.28 -11.59
CA GLY A 56 16.69 17.86 -12.95
C GLY A 56 15.35 17.55 -13.60
N GLY A 57 14.45 16.88 -12.90
CA GLY A 57 13.12 16.47 -13.42
C GLY A 57 13.16 15.15 -14.20
N VAL A 58 12.15 14.91 -15.00
CA VAL A 58 11.98 13.73 -15.86
C VAL A 58 11.85 14.18 -17.31
N LEU A 59 12.57 13.54 -18.24
CA LEU A 59 12.63 13.95 -19.66
C LEU A 59 13.05 15.43 -19.85
N GLY A 60 13.78 15.99 -18.89
CA GLY A 60 14.16 17.40 -18.88
C GLY A 60 13.05 18.37 -18.44
N HIS A 61 11.95 17.86 -17.90
CA HIS A 61 10.81 18.62 -17.41
C HIS A 61 10.69 18.52 -15.88
N GLN A 62 10.23 19.60 -15.25
CA GLN A 62 9.86 19.53 -13.84
C GLN A 62 8.52 18.81 -13.67
N ILE A 63 8.34 18.10 -12.56
CA ILE A 63 7.08 17.43 -12.22
C ILE A 63 6.26 18.38 -11.35
N LYS A 64 5.00 18.55 -11.72
CA LYS A 64 4.00 19.29 -10.95
C LYS A 64 2.93 18.35 -10.43
N LEU A 65 2.71 18.35 -9.12
CA LEU A 65 1.65 17.58 -8.48
C LEU A 65 0.34 18.35 -8.48
N VAL A 66 -0.75 17.70 -8.90
CA VAL A 66 -2.13 18.19 -8.85
C VAL A 66 -2.92 17.23 -7.97
N THR A 67 -3.65 17.74 -6.98
CA THR A 67 -4.39 16.90 -6.02
C THR A 67 -5.88 16.97 -6.23
N ALA A 68 -6.57 15.83 -6.15
CA ALA A 68 -8.01 15.70 -6.18
C ALA A 68 -8.52 14.84 -5.02
N ASP A 69 -9.34 15.44 -4.14
CA ASP A 69 -9.84 14.80 -2.93
C ASP A 69 -11.08 13.96 -3.21
N THR A 70 -10.98 12.65 -2.98
CA THR A 70 -12.11 11.71 -3.11
C THR A 70 -13.04 11.71 -1.91
N ARG A 71 -12.62 12.24 -0.76
CA ARG A 71 -13.36 12.20 0.52
C ARG A 71 -13.79 10.79 0.95
N GLN A 72 -13.18 9.75 0.40
CA GLN A 72 -13.60 8.34 0.53
C GLN A 72 -15.04 8.09 0.05
N ASP A 73 -15.52 8.87 -0.91
CA ASP A 73 -16.83 8.76 -1.53
C ASP A 73 -16.70 8.40 -3.01
N VAL A 74 -17.47 7.41 -3.48
CA VAL A 74 -17.42 6.91 -4.85
C VAL A 74 -17.75 8.01 -5.88
N THR A 75 -18.78 8.83 -5.59
CA THR A 75 -19.22 9.90 -6.51
C THR A 75 -18.18 11.00 -6.61
N GLU A 76 -17.58 11.40 -5.47
CA GLU A 76 -16.49 12.37 -5.46
C GLU A 76 -15.22 11.78 -6.11
N GLY A 77 -14.96 10.49 -5.98
CA GLY A 77 -13.87 9.80 -6.67
C GLY A 77 -13.98 9.87 -8.19
N VAL A 78 -15.18 9.63 -8.75
CA VAL A 78 -15.43 9.78 -10.19
C VAL A 78 -15.18 11.22 -10.65
N LYS A 79 -15.73 12.21 -9.94
CA LYS A 79 -15.51 13.65 -10.25
C LYS A 79 -14.04 14.05 -10.14
N ALA A 80 -13.32 13.50 -9.14
CA ALA A 80 -11.90 13.75 -8.96
C ALA A 80 -11.09 13.23 -10.15
N TYR A 81 -11.41 12.03 -10.65
CA TYR A 81 -10.77 11.48 -11.84
C TYR A 81 -11.05 12.33 -13.08
N GLU A 82 -12.31 12.68 -13.34
CA GLU A 82 -12.71 13.55 -14.45
C GLU A 82 -12.02 14.93 -14.39
N TYR A 83 -11.91 15.52 -13.21
CA TYR A 83 -11.17 16.77 -13.00
C TYR A 83 -9.68 16.65 -13.39
N LEU A 84 -9.01 15.59 -12.96
CA LEU A 84 -7.62 15.36 -13.32
C LEU A 84 -7.44 15.11 -14.82
N ALA A 85 -8.36 14.36 -15.44
CA ALA A 85 -8.28 14.00 -16.85
C ALA A 85 -8.68 15.15 -17.78
N GLU A 86 -9.80 15.83 -17.51
CA GLU A 86 -10.40 16.78 -18.45
C GLU A 86 -10.00 18.24 -18.20
N THR A 87 -9.80 18.62 -16.92
CA THR A 87 -9.51 20.01 -16.56
C THR A 87 -8.01 20.24 -16.42
N GLU A 88 -7.35 19.34 -15.71
CA GLU A 88 -5.92 19.46 -15.47
C GLU A 88 -5.09 18.79 -16.56
N GLU A 89 -5.66 17.84 -17.30
CA GLU A 89 -4.98 17.11 -18.37
C GLU A 89 -3.65 16.53 -17.88
N VAL A 90 -3.72 15.71 -16.79
CA VAL A 90 -2.52 15.12 -16.17
C VAL A 90 -1.93 14.01 -17.03
N ASP A 91 -0.59 13.89 -17.00
CA ASP A 91 0.14 12.86 -17.76
C ASP A 91 0.15 11.50 -17.06
N PHE A 92 0.02 11.48 -15.74
CA PHE A 92 0.11 10.30 -14.89
C PHE A 92 -0.76 10.48 -13.65
N ILE A 93 -1.34 9.39 -13.12
CA ILE A 93 -2.12 9.40 -11.88
C ILE A 93 -1.50 8.46 -10.85
N ILE A 94 -1.37 8.94 -9.60
CA ILE A 94 -1.11 8.11 -8.44
C ILE A 94 -2.31 8.12 -7.51
N SER A 95 -2.80 6.92 -7.14
CA SER A 95 -4.00 6.74 -6.33
C SER A 95 -3.67 6.29 -4.90
N GLY A 96 -4.33 6.93 -3.94
CA GLY A 96 -4.45 6.51 -2.54
C GLY A 96 -5.92 6.32 -2.15
N SER A 97 -6.74 5.80 -3.07
CA SER A 97 -8.17 5.56 -2.87
C SER A 97 -8.44 4.18 -2.28
N ILE A 98 -9.49 4.03 -1.49
CA ILE A 98 -10.01 2.72 -1.06
C ILE A 98 -10.65 1.97 -2.23
N ASP A 99 -10.78 0.63 -2.12
CA ASP A 99 -11.24 -0.25 -3.22
C ASP A 99 -12.55 0.21 -3.86
N ASP A 100 -13.58 0.53 -3.05
CA ASP A 100 -14.88 0.97 -3.57
C ASP A 100 -14.78 2.25 -4.39
N VAL A 101 -13.95 3.19 -3.98
CA VAL A 101 -13.72 4.46 -4.71
C VAL A 101 -12.94 4.20 -5.99
N SER A 102 -11.92 3.33 -5.94
CA SER A 102 -11.14 2.93 -7.12
C SER A 102 -12.03 2.24 -8.14
N LEU A 103 -12.87 1.30 -7.74
CA LEU A 103 -13.86 0.66 -8.62
C LEU A 103 -14.80 1.67 -9.25
N GLY A 104 -15.14 2.74 -8.55
CA GLY A 104 -16.01 3.80 -9.06
C GLY A 104 -15.40 4.61 -10.20
N TRP A 105 -14.12 5.01 -10.10
CA TRP A 105 -13.45 5.80 -11.14
C TRP A 105 -12.76 4.96 -12.23
N LEU A 106 -12.57 3.67 -12.01
CA LEU A 106 -11.87 2.78 -12.95
C LEU A 106 -12.44 2.80 -14.39
N PRO A 107 -13.78 2.89 -14.63
CA PRO A 107 -14.31 3.07 -15.98
C PRO A 107 -13.83 4.34 -16.68
N ARG A 108 -13.50 5.40 -15.93
CA ARG A 108 -12.92 6.63 -16.48
C ARG A 108 -11.46 6.40 -16.87
N MET A 109 -10.69 5.66 -16.07
CA MET A 109 -9.34 5.27 -16.44
C MET A 109 -9.33 4.47 -17.76
N GLN A 110 -10.26 3.54 -17.94
CA GLN A 110 -10.43 2.82 -19.20
C GLN A 110 -10.76 3.74 -20.38
N GLU A 111 -11.53 4.80 -20.17
CA GLU A 111 -11.90 5.78 -21.21
C GLU A 111 -10.72 6.70 -21.57
N TYR A 112 -10.08 7.31 -20.57
CA TYR A 112 -9.01 8.31 -20.78
C TYR A 112 -7.64 7.69 -20.98
N GLN A 113 -7.44 6.43 -20.56
CA GLN A 113 -6.19 5.70 -20.74
C GLN A 113 -4.96 6.39 -20.13
N ILE A 114 -5.14 7.13 -19.02
CA ILE A 114 -4.04 7.77 -18.31
C ILE A 114 -3.31 6.71 -17.48
N PRO A 115 -1.97 6.56 -17.61
CA PRO A 115 -1.19 5.67 -16.76
C PRO A 115 -1.43 5.93 -15.28
N THR A 116 -1.80 4.87 -14.55
CA THR A 116 -2.25 4.98 -13.17
C THR A 116 -1.53 3.96 -12.28
N LEU A 117 -0.94 4.44 -11.18
CA LEU A 117 -0.35 3.64 -10.13
C LEU A 117 -1.24 3.71 -8.88
N ASP A 118 -1.87 2.60 -8.52
CA ASP A 118 -2.69 2.53 -7.32
C ASP A 118 -1.89 1.92 -6.17
N THR A 119 -1.79 2.63 -5.06
CA THR A 119 -0.94 2.26 -3.92
C THR A 119 -1.71 1.76 -2.70
N TRP A 120 -3.05 1.71 -2.79
CA TRP A 120 -3.89 1.32 -1.68
C TRP A 120 -4.90 0.22 -2.01
N THR A 121 -5.44 0.22 -3.22
CA THR A 121 -6.44 -0.76 -3.66
C THR A 121 -5.83 -2.15 -3.76
N SER A 122 -6.39 -3.12 -3.03
CA SER A 122 -5.92 -4.52 -2.99
C SER A 122 -6.91 -5.52 -3.57
N TYR A 123 -8.10 -5.08 -3.97
CA TYR A 123 -9.19 -5.94 -4.42
C TYR A 123 -8.83 -6.76 -5.65
N ILE A 124 -8.83 -8.10 -5.50
CA ILE A 124 -8.45 -9.05 -6.57
C ILE A 124 -9.34 -8.93 -7.82
N GLY A 125 -10.59 -8.49 -7.66
CA GLY A 125 -11.49 -8.29 -8.79
C GLY A 125 -10.98 -7.30 -9.84
N ILE A 126 -10.11 -6.34 -9.47
CA ILE A 126 -9.47 -5.44 -10.44
C ILE A 126 -8.42 -6.21 -11.26
N ILE A 127 -7.71 -7.14 -10.65
CA ILE A 127 -6.78 -8.02 -11.37
C ILE A 127 -7.56 -8.92 -12.34
N ASP A 128 -8.73 -9.43 -11.93
CA ASP A 128 -9.59 -10.20 -12.84
C ASP A 128 -10.04 -9.35 -14.04
N MET A 129 -10.39 -8.08 -13.84
CA MET A 129 -10.70 -7.15 -14.94
C MET A 129 -9.51 -6.94 -15.87
N LEU A 130 -8.28 -6.85 -15.34
CA LEU A 130 -7.06 -6.79 -16.15
C LEU A 130 -6.86 -8.06 -16.99
N VAL A 131 -7.12 -9.22 -16.41
CA VAL A 131 -7.01 -10.52 -17.14
C VAL A 131 -8.08 -10.64 -18.22
N GLU A 132 -9.30 -10.16 -17.95
CA GLU A 132 -10.42 -10.25 -18.89
C GLU A 132 -10.32 -9.24 -20.04
N ASP A 133 -9.87 -8.01 -19.78
CA ASP A 133 -9.73 -6.95 -20.79
C ASP A 133 -8.41 -6.19 -20.61
N TYR A 134 -7.31 -6.87 -20.93
CA TYR A 134 -5.97 -6.30 -20.80
C TYR A 134 -5.77 -5.01 -21.60
N ASP A 135 -6.31 -4.92 -22.80
CA ASP A 135 -6.07 -3.77 -23.67
C ASP A 135 -6.64 -2.47 -23.11
N SER A 136 -7.79 -2.50 -22.47
CA SER A 136 -8.40 -1.32 -21.83
C SER A 136 -7.83 -1.03 -20.45
N MET A 137 -7.30 -2.05 -19.78
CA MET A 137 -6.82 -1.96 -18.40
C MET A 137 -5.30 -1.83 -18.26
N LYS A 138 -4.53 -2.06 -19.32
CA LYS A 138 -3.05 -2.09 -19.26
C LYS A 138 -2.35 -0.86 -18.69
N PRO A 139 -2.93 0.36 -18.70
CA PRO A 139 -2.28 1.49 -18.03
C PRO A 139 -2.35 1.45 -16.49
N TYR A 140 -3.12 0.52 -15.90
CA TYR A 140 -3.30 0.40 -14.46
C TYR A 140 -2.26 -0.53 -13.83
N PHE A 141 -1.59 -0.06 -12.80
CA PHE A 141 -0.63 -0.81 -11.99
C PHE A 141 -1.05 -0.78 -10.52
N MET A 142 -1.10 -1.95 -9.88
CA MET A 142 -1.46 -2.11 -8.48
C MET A 142 -0.19 -2.30 -7.63
N ASN A 143 0.24 -1.26 -6.94
CA ASN A 143 1.48 -1.23 -6.16
C ASN A 143 1.28 -1.65 -4.68
N ILE A 144 0.48 -2.68 -4.48
CA ILE A 144 0.20 -3.29 -3.19
C ILE A 144 -0.11 -4.78 -3.39
N ALA A 145 0.02 -5.60 -2.34
CA ALA A 145 -0.45 -6.97 -2.35
C ALA A 145 -1.95 -7.04 -2.64
N SER A 146 -2.36 -7.98 -3.51
CA SER A 146 -3.76 -8.31 -3.63
C SER A 146 -4.32 -8.92 -2.34
N ASP A 147 -5.62 -8.81 -2.14
CA ASP A 147 -6.33 -9.43 -1.01
C ASP A 147 -6.14 -10.95 -0.96
N GLU A 148 -5.99 -11.62 -2.11
CA GLU A 148 -5.67 -13.04 -2.19
C GLU A 148 -4.27 -13.34 -1.62
N ALA A 149 -3.26 -12.51 -1.93
CA ALA A 149 -1.92 -12.65 -1.34
C ALA A 149 -1.96 -12.40 0.18
N LEU A 150 -2.72 -11.39 0.63
CA LEU A 150 -2.96 -11.13 2.04
C LEU A 150 -3.55 -12.35 2.75
N ALA A 151 -4.60 -12.93 2.20
CA ALA A 151 -5.28 -14.07 2.79
C ALA A 151 -4.37 -15.31 2.88
N THR A 152 -3.56 -15.56 1.86
CA THR A 152 -2.65 -16.72 1.81
C THR A 152 -1.63 -16.70 2.95
N LEU A 153 -0.95 -15.57 3.16
CA LEU A 153 0.01 -15.45 4.27
C LEU A 153 -0.68 -15.59 5.64
N TYR A 154 -1.90 -15.07 5.74
CA TYR A 154 -2.63 -15.18 7.00
C TYR A 154 -3.04 -16.62 7.34
N ILE A 155 -3.28 -17.45 6.32
CA ILE A 155 -3.54 -18.88 6.50
C ILE A 155 -2.29 -19.59 7.04
N ASP A 156 -1.12 -19.26 6.50
CA ASP A 156 0.15 -19.81 6.98
C ASP A 156 0.42 -19.40 8.44
N PHE A 157 0.22 -18.12 8.77
CA PHE A 157 0.27 -17.67 10.17
C PHE A 157 -0.77 -18.38 11.05
N GLY A 158 -1.98 -18.57 10.53
CA GLY A 158 -3.05 -19.30 11.22
C GLY A 158 -2.64 -20.70 11.60
N LYS A 159 -2.00 -21.44 10.68
CA LYS A 159 -1.51 -22.79 10.92
C LYS A 159 -0.35 -22.80 11.92
N ASP A 160 0.71 -22.04 11.64
CA ASP A 160 1.98 -22.16 12.37
C ASP A 160 1.88 -21.55 13.78
N VAL A 161 1.15 -20.43 13.93
CA VAL A 161 1.06 -19.73 15.20
C VAL A 161 -0.27 -19.99 15.90
N LEU A 162 -1.42 -19.78 15.23
CA LEU A 162 -2.70 -19.87 15.93
C LEU A 162 -3.08 -21.31 16.25
N VAL A 163 -2.82 -22.26 15.36
CA VAL A 163 -3.10 -23.68 15.59
C VAL A 163 -1.96 -24.35 16.35
N ASP A 164 -0.74 -24.35 15.82
CA ASP A 164 0.34 -25.17 16.35
C ASP A 164 0.90 -24.61 17.66
N GLN A 165 1.04 -23.30 17.83
CA GLN A 165 1.56 -22.70 19.06
C GLN A 165 0.48 -22.36 20.08
N MET A 166 -0.69 -21.84 19.64
CA MET A 166 -1.76 -21.42 20.54
C MET A 166 -2.80 -22.51 20.82
N GLY A 167 -2.91 -23.51 19.94
CA GLY A 167 -3.88 -24.60 20.04
C GLY A 167 -5.32 -24.19 19.68
N TRP A 168 -5.51 -23.04 19.00
CA TRP A 168 -6.81 -22.54 18.59
C TRP A 168 -7.36 -23.32 17.39
N LYS A 169 -8.68 -23.53 17.37
CA LYS A 169 -9.36 -24.33 16.34
C LYS A 169 -10.58 -23.64 15.74
N SER A 170 -11.02 -22.53 16.32
CA SER A 170 -12.23 -21.85 15.89
C SER A 170 -12.10 -20.34 15.98
N THR A 171 -12.73 -19.64 15.03
CA THR A 171 -12.75 -18.19 14.99
C THR A 171 -14.14 -17.64 14.69
N VAL A 172 -14.40 -16.43 15.20
CA VAL A 172 -15.47 -15.58 14.72
C VAL A 172 -14.86 -14.48 13.87
N ILE A 173 -15.32 -14.32 12.63
CA ILE A 173 -14.89 -13.22 11.78
C ILE A 173 -15.71 -11.97 12.13
N LEU A 174 -15.04 -10.89 12.48
CA LEU A 174 -15.60 -9.55 12.65
C LEU A 174 -15.13 -8.69 11.50
N GLN A 175 -16.01 -8.38 10.54
CA GLN A 175 -15.63 -7.69 9.30
C GLN A 175 -16.42 -6.41 9.07
N GLU A 176 -15.76 -5.42 8.49
CA GLU A 176 -16.41 -4.24 7.96
C GLU A 176 -17.17 -4.56 6.66
N ASP A 177 -18.27 -3.82 6.41
CA ASP A 177 -19.09 -3.95 5.21
C ASP A 177 -18.48 -3.09 4.07
N THR A 178 -17.44 -3.63 3.43
CA THR A 178 -16.73 -3.05 2.29
C THR A 178 -16.41 -4.14 1.26
N ALA A 179 -16.06 -3.74 0.02
CA ALA A 179 -15.60 -4.68 -1.01
C ALA A 179 -14.37 -5.47 -0.52
N PHE A 180 -13.41 -4.78 0.08
CA PHE A 180 -12.23 -5.38 0.72
C PHE A 180 -12.64 -6.39 1.82
N GLY A 181 -13.49 -5.97 2.76
CA GLY A 181 -13.96 -6.83 3.84
C GLY A 181 -14.60 -8.12 3.35
N GLY A 182 -15.43 -8.02 2.30
CA GLY A 182 -16.09 -9.16 1.69
C GLY A 182 -15.11 -10.09 0.95
N ALA A 183 -14.13 -9.56 0.23
CA ALA A 183 -13.12 -10.35 -0.48
C ALA A 183 -12.23 -11.13 0.50
N ILE A 184 -11.64 -10.47 1.49
CA ILE A 184 -10.82 -11.14 2.53
C ILE A 184 -11.64 -12.20 3.28
N HIS A 185 -12.88 -11.89 3.65
CA HIS A 185 -13.76 -12.88 4.29
C HIS A 185 -13.94 -14.13 3.43
N GLY A 186 -14.21 -13.96 2.13
CA GLY A 186 -14.40 -15.09 1.21
C GLY A 186 -13.17 -16.00 1.18
N LEU A 187 -11.99 -15.42 1.03
CA LEU A 187 -10.72 -16.15 0.97
C LEU A 187 -10.41 -16.86 2.30
N ILE A 188 -10.52 -16.16 3.42
CA ILE A 188 -10.25 -16.73 4.75
C ILE A 188 -11.23 -17.87 5.08
N SER A 189 -12.53 -17.69 4.81
CA SER A 189 -13.55 -18.72 5.10
C SER A 189 -13.38 -19.98 4.25
N GLN A 190 -12.93 -19.83 3.00
CA GLN A 190 -12.71 -20.97 2.09
C GLN A 190 -11.42 -21.72 2.38
N ALA A 191 -10.40 -21.05 2.91
CA ALA A 191 -9.09 -21.65 3.10
C ALA A 191 -8.75 -21.96 4.57
N MET A 192 -9.22 -21.17 5.55
CA MET A 192 -8.88 -21.41 6.97
C MET A 192 -9.29 -22.79 7.46
N ALA A 193 -10.54 -23.20 7.23
CA ALA A 193 -11.00 -24.50 7.69
C ALA A 193 -10.24 -25.67 7.03
N PRO A 194 -10.10 -25.73 5.69
CA PRO A 194 -9.43 -26.87 5.04
C PRO A 194 -7.89 -26.84 5.18
N VAL A 195 -7.25 -25.66 5.23
CA VAL A 195 -5.79 -25.53 5.14
C VAL A 195 -5.15 -25.31 6.52
N ALA A 196 -5.64 -24.35 7.31
CA ALA A 196 -5.11 -24.05 8.63
C ALA A 196 -5.73 -24.89 9.75
N GLY A 197 -6.85 -25.57 9.50
CA GLY A 197 -7.58 -26.33 10.53
C GLY A 197 -8.32 -25.46 11.53
N ILE A 198 -8.73 -24.26 11.12
CA ILE A 198 -9.51 -23.31 11.92
C ILE A 198 -10.93 -23.24 11.36
N GLU A 199 -11.93 -23.55 12.20
CA GLU A 199 -13.33 -23.44 11.84
C GLU A 199 -13.82 -22.00 12.00
N VAL A 200 -14.51 -21.46 10.99
CA VAL A 200 -15.22 -20.17 11.11
C VAL A 200 -16.61 -20.45 11.64
N VAL A 201 -16.84 -20.21 12.94
CA VAL A 201 -18.11 -20.53 13.61
C VAL A 201 -19.19 -19.47 13.38
N GLU A 202 -18.79 -18.23 13.15
CA GLU A 202 -19.71 -17.12 12.88
C GLU A 202 -19.01 -16.00 12.11
N THR A 203 -19.77 -15.24 11.32
CA THR A 203 -19.35 -13.97 10.73
C THR A 203 -20.26 -12.86 11.23
N ILE A 204 -19.64 -11.79 11.75
CA ILE A 204 -20.31 -10.58 12.22
C ILE A 204 -19.90 -9.45 11.30
N VAL A 205 -20.84 -8.97 10.48
CA VAL A 205 -20.61 -7.82 9.58
C VAL A 205 -21.05 -6.55 10.30
N TYR A 206 -20.25 -5.48 10.20
CA TYR A 206 -20.55 -4.18 10.78
C TYR A 206 -20.39 -3.05 9.77
N ASP A 207 -21.23 -2.04 9.89
CA ASP A 207 -21.16 -0.81 9.11
C ASP A 207 -19.89 0.00 9.46
N VAL A 208 -19.21 0.55 8.48
CA VAL A 208 -17.99 1.37 8.66
C VAL A 208 -18.19 2.60 9.56
N ALA A 209 -19.43 3.07 9.70
CA ALA A 209 -19.79 4.14 10.62
C ALA A 209 -20.02 3.68 12.08
N THR A 210 -19.82 2.39 12.37
CA THR A 210 -20.01 1.82 13.72
C THR A 210 -19.05 2.46 14.72
N VAL A 211 -19.58 3.01 15.80
CA VAL A 211 -18.81 3.65 16.88
C VAL A 211 -18.93 2.93 18.23
N ASP A 212 -19.83 1.94 18.37
CA ASP A 212 -19.99 1.12 19.57
C ASP A 212 -19.85 -0.36 19.21
N PHE A 213 -18.73 -0.95 19.60
CA PHE A 213 -18.41 -2.35 19.34
C PHE A 213 -18.77 -3.30 20.50
N ALA A 214 -19.24 -2.79 21.63
CA ALA A 214 -19.56 -3.64 22.79
C ALA A 214 -20.60 -4.74 22.48
N PRO A 215 -21.70 -4.49 21.73
CA PRO A 215 -22.64 -5.53 21.35
C PRO A 215 -22.02 -6.59 20.44
N LEU A 216 -21.12 -6.18 19.51
CA LEU A 216 -20.46 -7.07 18.56
C LEU A 216 -19.46 -7.98 19.28
N TYR A 217 -18.69 -7.44 20.22
CA TYR A 217 -17.79 -8.23 21.07
C TYR A 217 -18.55 -9.20 21.96
N SER A 218 -19.71 -8.77 22.53
CA SER A 218 -20.56 -9.67 23.33
C SER A 218 -21.06 -10.85 22.51
N ARG A 219 -21.43 -10.61 21.24
CA ARG A 219 -21.84 -11.66 20.29
C ARG A 219 -20.66 -12.56 19.93
N ALA A 220 -19.47 -11.99 19.66
CA ALA A 220 -18.26 -12.75 19.39
C ALA A 220 -17.91 -13.69 20.57
N VAL A 221 -17.97 -13.20 21.80
CA VAL A 221 -17.74 -14.02 23.00
C VAL A 221 -18.80 -15.13 23.15
N ALA A 222 -20.06 -14.82 22.86
CA ALA A 222 -21.14 -15.80 22.95
C ALA A 222 -21.09 -16.92 21.89
N SER A 223 -20.33 -16.70 20.77
CA SER A 223 -20.14 -17.73 19.74
C SER A 223 -19.34 -18.94 20.25
N GLY A 224 -18.54 -18.76 21.31
CA GLY A 224 -17.65 -19.78 21.84
C GLY A 224 -16.39 -20.03 21.01
N ALA A 225 -16.06 -19.13 20.07
CA ALA A 225 -14.83 -19.17 19.30
C ALA A 225 -13.59 -18.98 20.18
N ASP A 226 -12.44 -19.49 19.74
CA ASP A 226 -11.17 -19.32 20.44
C ASP A 226 -10.61 -17.90 20.30
N PHE A 227 -10.86 -17.24 19.15
CA PHE A 227 -10.36 -15.89 18.87
C PHE A 227 -11.27 -15.14 17.87
N ILE A 228 -11.02 -13.83 17.74
CA ILE A 228 -11.64 -12.96 16.75
C ILE A 228 -10.66 -12.77 15.58
N TYR A 229 -11.10 -13.06 14.36
CA TYR A 229 -10.45 -12.63 13.15
C TYR A 229 -11.06 -11.31 12.70
N LEU A 230 -10.29 -10.22 12.85
CA LEU A 230 -10.76 -8.88 12.51
C LEU A 230 -10.39 -8.53 11.06
N ILE A 231 -11.34 -7.98 10.30
CA ILE A 231 -11.10 -7.37 9.00
C ILE A 231 -11.61 -5.93 9.07
N SER A 232 -10.68 -4.97 9.13
CA SER A 232 -11.00 -3.56 9.36
C SER A 232 -9.98 -2.63 8.70
N SER A 233 -10.44 -1.81 7.76
CA SER A 233 -9.64 -0.78 7.10
C SER A 233 -10.08 0.63 7.49
N VAL A 234 -11.37 0.81 7.76
CA VAL A 234 -11.98 2.09 8.15
C VAL A 234 -12.30 2.07 9.65
N ASN A 235 -12.04 3.17 10.36
CA ASN A 235 -12.30 3.29 11.81
C ASN A 235 -11.62 2.22 12.70
N SER A 236 -10.54 1.64 12.23
CA SER A 236 -9.87 0.52 12.91
C SER A 236 -9.25 0.89 14.28
N GLN A 237 -9.02 2.18 14.56
CA GLN A 237 -8.64 2.66 15.90
C GLN A 237 -9.78 2.48 16.91
N VAL A 238 -11.04 2.66 16.46
CA VAL A 238 -12.22 2.56 17.35
C VAL A 238 -12.43 1.11 17.78
N VAL A 239 -12.37 0.17 16.84
CA VAL A 239 -12.50 -1.26 17.16
C VAL A 239 -11.39 -1.71 18.10
N SER A 240 -10.13 -1.32 17.81
CA SER A 240 -8.97 -1.70 18.61
C SER A 240 -9.04 -1.16 20.05
N SER A 241 -9.30 0.14 20.21
CA SER A 241 -9.34 0.76 21.54
C SER A 241 -10.49 0.23 22.41
N GLN A 242 -11.64 -0.10 21.82
CA GLN A 242 -12.74 -0.71 22.57
C GLN A 242 -12.47 -2.16 22.95
N TYR A 243 -11.73 -2.92 22.13
CA TYR A 243 -11.27 -4.26 22.50
C TYR A 243 -10.48 -4.24 23.81
N VAL A 244 -9.49 -3.35 23.89
CA VAL A 244 -8.64 -3.18 25.09
C VAL A 244 -9.45 -2.63 26.26
N LYS A 245 -10.25 -1.59 26.06
CA LYS A 245 -11.07 -0.95 27.08
C LYS A 245 -12.07 -1.90 27.73
N LEU A 246 -12.66 -2.76 26.93
CA LEU A 246 -13.67 -3.74 27.39
C LEU A 246 -13.03 -5.04 27.88
N GLN A 247 -11.71 -5.21 27.72
CA GLN A 247 -10.97 -6.42 28.06
C GLN A 247 -11.67 -7.68 27.49
N VAL A 248 -11.95 -7.65 26.17
CA VAL A 248 -12.63 -8.74 25.47
C VAL A 248 -11.88 -10.05 25.68
N PRO A 249 -12.49 -11.10 26.27
CA PRO A 249 -11.80 -12.31 26.74
C PRO A 249 -11.48 -13.30 25.60
N LEU A 250 -11.27 -12.82 24.38
CA LEU A 250 -10.83 -13.56 23.21
C LEU A 250 -9.56 -12.92 22.65
N GLY A 251 -8.64 -13.72 22.13
CA GLY A 251 -7.53 -13.17 21.33
C GLY A 251 -8.09 -12.48 20.09
N MET A 252 -7.37 -11.47 19.56
CA MET A 252 -7.77 -10.81 18.34
C MET A 252 -6.57 -10.64 17.40
N THR A 253 -6.75 -11.06 16.17
CA THR A 253 -5.78 -10.93 15.07
C THR A 253 -6.53 -10.73 13.76
N GLY A 254 -5.86 -10.43 12.67
CA GLY A 254 -6.53 -10.28 11.36
C GLY A 254 -5.88 -9.22 10.50
N VAL A 255 -6.64 -8.61 9.63
CA VAL A 255 -6.22 -7.46 8.83
C VAL A 255 -6.86 -6.22 9.46
N ASN A 256 -6.05 -5.48 10.20
CA ASN A 256 -6.44 -4.26 10.89
C ASN A 256 -5.46 -3.15 10.51
N VAL A 257 -5.94 -2.10 9.85
CA VAL A 257 -5.08 -1.07 9.26
C VAL A 257 -4.45 -0.15 10.30
N ALA A 258 -5.16 0.25 11.35
CA ALA A 258 -4.63 1.20 12.32
C ALA A 258 -3.30 0.75 12.98
N PRO A 259 -3.14 -0.51 13.44
CA PRO A 259 -1.88 -0.98 14.01
C PRO A 259 -0.69 -1.00 13.06
N MET A 260 -0.91 -0.86 11.75
CA MET A 260 0.17 -0.76 10.76
C MET A 260 0.91 0.58 10.87
N GLY A 261 0.27 1.60 11.46
CA GLY A 261 0.86 2.92 11.66
C GLY A 261 1.71 3.02 12.93
N GLN A 262 2.79 3.80 12.88
CA GLN A 262 3.68 3.99 14.04
C GLN A 262 2.99 4.78 15.17
N ASP A 263 2.04 5.65 14.83
CA ASP A 263 1.34 6.48 15.80
C ASP A 263 0.15 5.77 16.47
N TYR A 264 -0.11 4.51 16.08
CA TYR A 264 -1.23 3.72 16.59
C TYR A 264 -1.36 3.73 18.12
N TRP A 265 -0.25 3.63 18.84
CA TRP A 265 -0.28 3.67 20.31
C TRP A 265 -0.78 5.01 20.84
N ALA A 266 -0.32 6.09 20.25
CA ALA A 266 -0.75 7.45 20.61
C ALA A 266 -2.21 7.70 20.21
N ASP A 267 -2.60 7.28 19.00
CA ASP A 267 -3.95 7.47 18.44
C ASP A 267 -5.02 6.70 19.22
N THR A 268 -4.66 5.56 19.78
CA THR A 268 -5.55 4.79 20.68
C THR A 268 -5.50 5.27 22.14
N GLY A 269 -4.72 6.33 22.44
CA GLY A 269 -4.53 6.80 23.81
C GLY A 269 -3.90 5.76 24.74
N GLY A 270 -3.03 4.90 24.22
CA GLY A 270 -2.40 3.79 24.94
C GLY A 270 -3.30 2.55 25.07
N MET A 271 -4.41 2.50 24.34
CA MET A 271 -5.34 1.35 24.34
C MET A 271 -5.20 0.53 23.06
N GLY A 272 -3.97 0.26 22.63
CA GLY A 272 -3.65 -0.51 21.42
C GLY A 272 -3.03 -1.88 21.69
N GLY A 273 -2.79 -2.24 22.94
CA GLY A 273 -2.07 -3.47 23.32
C GLY A 273 -2.83 -4.75 23.01
N GLY A 274 -2.08 -5.81 22.65
CA GLY A 274 -2.64 -7.11 22.31
C GLY A 274 -3.16 -7.24 20.89
N MET A 275 -3.08 -6.15 20.08
CA MET A 275 -3.48 -6.18 18.67
C MET A 275 -2.35 -6.73 17.81
N SER A 276 -2.68 -7.71 16.97
CA SER A 276 -1.81 -8.15 15.89
C SER A 276 -2.48 -7.95 14.55
N THR A 277 -1.68 -7.62 13.54
CA THR A 277 -2.17 -7.39 12.19
C THR A 277 -1.16 -7.85 11.15
N LEU A 278 -1.67 -8.31 10.03
CA LEU A 278 -0.91 -8.46 8.81
C LEU A 278 -0.58 -7.08 8.24
N THR A 279 0.64 -6.87 7.79
CA THR A 279 1.06 -5.63 7.13
C THR A 279 2.11 -5.91 6.06
N PRO A 280 2.07 -5.20 4.93
CA PRO A 280 3.17 -5.21 3.99
C PRO A 280 4.47 -4.68 4.59
N ILE A 281 5.58 -5.04 3.98
CA ILE A 281 6.91 -4.49 4.28
C ILE A 281 7.07 -3.15 3.52
N PRO A 282 7.68 -2.10 4.14
CA PRO A 282 8.24 -2.08 5.49
C PRO A 282 7.17 -1.91 6.57
N ALA A 283 7.30 -2.66 7.65
CA ALA A 283 6.39 -2.63 8.78
C ALA A 283 7.00 -1.90 9.99
N VAL A 284 6.14 -1.37 10.86
CA VAL A 284 6.60 -0.82 12.14
C VAL A 284 7.32 -1.90 12.95
N GLY A 285 8.39 -1.50 13.64
CA GLY A 285 9.23 -2.43 14.42
C GLY A 285 10.22 -3.26 13.61
N MET A 286 10.26 -3.13 12.27
CA MET A 286 11.28 -3.77 11.44
C MET A 286 12.58 -2.95 11.40
N LYS A 287 13.71 -3.65 11.24
CA LYS A 287 14.95 -3.04 10.77
C LYS A 287 14.80 -2.73 9.28
N LEU A 288 15.12 -1.50 8.89
CA LEU A 288 15.00 -1.06 7.51
C LEU A 288 16.38 -1.06 6.83
N ASP A 289 16.39 -1.24 5.52
CA ASP A 289 17.57 -0.95 4.70
C ASP A 289 17.87 0.55 4.70
N PRO A 290 19.11 0.97 4.32
CA PRO A 290 19.49 2.38 4.39
C PRO A 290 18.63 3.33 3.55
N ALA A 291 18.13 2.89 2.39
CA ALA A 291 17.32 3.72 1.50
C ALA A 291 15.90 3.92 2.09
N SER A 292 15.31 2.84 2.61
CA SER A 292 14.02 2.90 3.31
C SER A 292 14.10 3.75 4.57
N GLN A 293 15.19 3.64 5.34
CA GLN A 293 15.40 4.46 6.53
C GLN A 293 15.53 5.94 6.16
N ALA A 294 16.28 6.27 5.11
CA ALA A 294 16.42 7.65 4.64
C ALA A 294 15.07 8.26 4.21
N PHE A 295 14.21 7.46 3.55
CA PHE A 295 12.85 7.91 3.23
C PHE A 295 12.03 8.20 4.49
N VAL A 296 12.05 7.29 5.48
CA VAL A 296 11.35 7.48 6.77
C VAL A 296 11.84 8.74 7.48
N ASP A 297 13.16 8.95 7.54
CA ASP A 297 13.77 10.13 8.17
C ASP A 297 13.35 11.43 7.45
N THR A 298 13.34 11.42 6.12
CA THR A 298 12.88 12.54 5.30
C THR A 298 11.40 12.84 5.53
N TYR A 299 10.58 11.79 5.56
CA TYR A 299 9.15 11.92 5.81
C TYR A 299 8.88 12.55 7.19
N GLN A 300 9.52 12.04 8.25
CA GLN A 300 9.38 12.58 9.59
C GLN A 300 9.87 14.01 9.71
N ALA A 301 10.98 14.34 9.06
CA ALA A 301 11.51 15.71 9.06
C ALA A 301 10.58 16.71 8.35
N LYS A 302 9.92 16.27 7.26
CA LYS A 302 9.05 17.14 6.44
C LYS A 302 7.67 17.35 7.05
N TYR A 303 7.09 16.35 7.73
CA TYR A 303 5.69 16.36 8.15
C TYR A 303 5.51 16.35 9.68
N THR A 304 6.39 17.01 10.42
CA THR A 304 6.41 17.05 11.90
C THR A 304 5.14 17.58 12.57
N SER A 305 4.30 18.33 11.87
CA SER A 305 3.04 18.86 12.40
C SER A 305 1.94 17.80 12.57
N ARG A 306 2.14 16.65 11.98
CA ARG A 306 1.32 15.45 12.12
C ARG A 306 2.27 14.27 12.10
N PRO A 307 2.60 13.65 13.23
CA PRO A 307 3.53 12.55 13.32
C PRO A 307 2.89 11.26 12.74
N ILE A 308 2.57 11.26 11.46
CA ILE A 308 2.19 10.06 10.75
C ILE A 308 3.47 9.51 10.15
N VAL A 309 3.93 8.43 10.71
CA VAL A 309 5.01 7.65 10.11
C VAL A 309 4.49 7.05 8.82
N PRO A 310 5.31 6.98 7.78
CA PRO A 310 4.85 6.47 6.51
C PRO A 310 4.26 5.08 6.69
N HIS A 311 2.96 4.96 6.47
CA HIS A 311 2.34 3.70 6.17
C HIS A 311 3.06 3.09 4.97
N PHE A 312 3.04 1.76 4.83
CA PHE A 312 3.62 1.08 3.68
C PHE A 312 3.18 1.71 2.34
N ASN A 313 1.97 2.23 2.24
CA ASN A 313 1.47 2.87 1.02
C ASN A 313 2.18 4.20 0.70
N GLY A 314 2.66 4.94 1.69
CA GLY A 314 3.54 6.09 1.49
C GLY A 314 4.89 5.65 0.93
N PHE A 315 5.45 4.57 1.45
CA PHE A 315 6.66 3.94 0.93
C PHE A 315 6.46 3.42 -0.49
N ASN A 316 5.37 2.70 -0.74
CA ASN A 316 5.01 2.21 -2.06
C ASN A 316 4.82 3.37 -3.06
N ALA A 317 4.16 4.45 -2.64
CA ALA A 317 3.99 5.65 -3.46
C ALA A 317 5.33 6.28 -3.85
N TYR A 318 6.26 6.40 -2.90
CA TYR A 318 7.58 6.95 -3.13
C TYR A 318 8.38 6.12 -4.16
N HIS A 319 8.52 4.83 -3.93
CA HIS A 319 9.28 3.96 -4.83
C HIS A 319 8.56 3.73 -6.15
N GLY A 320 7.25 3.47 -6.12
CA GLY A 320 6.48 3.20 -7.33
C GLY A 320 6.41 4.41 -8.27
N LEU A 321 6.29 5.62 -7.73
CA LEU A 321 6.33 6.84 -8.56
C LEU A 321 7.73 7.03 -9.19
N LYS A 322 8.81 6.76 -8.47
CA LYS A 322 10.18 6.81 -9.04
C LYS A 322 10.34 5.78 -10.16
N GLN A 323 9.80 4.56 -9.99
CA GLN A 323 9.80 3.55 -11.05
C GLN A 323 8.95 4.00 -12.26
N ALA A 324 7.76 4.57 -12.03
CA ALA A 324 6.90 5.07 -13.10
C ALA A 324 7.56 6.19 -13.91
N MET A 325 8.29 7.08 -13.24
CA MET A 325 9.05 8.16 -13.89
C MET A 325 10.29 7.63 -14.62
N ALA A 326 10.99 6.64 -14.08
CA ALA A 326 12.08 5.95 -14.78
C ALA A 326 11.58 5.22 -16.04
N ALA A 327 10.40 4.59 -15.96
CA ALA A 327 9.76 4.01 -17.13
C ALA A 327 9.39 5.06 -18.19
N ALA A 328 8.98 6.27 -17.78
CA ALA A 328 8.73 7.38 -18.70
C ALA A 328 10.00 7.87 -19.38
N GLU A 329 11.12 7.93 -18.66
CA GLU A 329 12.46 8.24 -19.25
C GLU A 329 12.84 7.19 -20.29
N GLU A 330 12.70 5.89 -19.99
CA GLU A 330 13.02 4.80 -20.94
C GLU A 330 12.11 4.83 -22.16
N ALA A 331 10.81 5.07 -21.96
CA ALA A 331 9.81 5.08 -23.02
C ALA A 331 9.79 6.38 -23.85
N GLY A 332 10.40 7.45 -23.36
CA GLY A 332 10.31 8.80 -23.96
C GLY A 332 8.96 9.47 -23.72
N GLY A 333 8.24 9.13 -22.64
CA GLY A 333 6.94 9.69 -22.27
C GLY A 333 5.96 8.67 -21.70
N PHE A 334 4.70 9.05 -21.60
CA PHE A 334 3.61 8.26 -20.98
C PHE A 334 2.70 7.56 -22.02
N ASN A 335 3.24 7.22 -23.20
CA ASN A 335 2.47 6.44 -24.18
C ASN A 335 2.18 5.01 -23.66
N ASN A 336 0.92 4.62 -23.59
CA ASN A 336 0.48 3.35 -23.01
C ASN A 336 1.16 2.08 -23.54
N THR A 337 1.66 2.09 -24.77
CA THR A 337 2.34 0.91 -25.31
C THR A 337 3.80 0.87 -24.85
N THR A 338 4.53 1.97 -24.98
CA THR A 338 5.96 2.01 -24.65
C THR A 338 6.18 2.15 -23.15
N TRP A 339 5.35 2.96 -22.48
CA TRP A 339 5.44 3.16 -21.03
C TRP A 339 5.10 1.89 -20.25
N VAL A 340 3.99 1.20 -20.59
CA VAL A 340 3.61 -0.06 -19.94
C VAL A 340 4.73 -1.10 -20.07
N THR A 341 5.28 -1.26 -21.28
CA THR A 341 6.40 -2.20 -21.50
C THR A 341 7.66 -1.82 -20.69
N ALA A 342 7.92 -0.54 -20.51
CA ALA A 342 9.04 -0.07 -19.69
C ALA A 342 8.74 -0.23 -18.19
N MET A 343 7.48 0.01 -17.76
CA MET A 343 7.07 -0.14 -16.37
C MET A 343 7.10 -1.60 -15.89
N GLU A 344 6.64 -2.55 -16.72
CA GLU A 344 6.72 -3.98 -16.44
C GLU A 344 8.14 -4.49 -16.19
N LYS A 345 9.16 -3.79 -16.72
CA LYS A 345 10.58 -4.13 -16.55
C LYS A 345 11.24 -3.45 -15.34
N GLN A 346 10.54 -2.50 -14.70
CA GLN A 346 11.09 -1.86 -13.52
C GLN A 346 11.26 -2.87 -12.40
N ASP A 347 12.44 -2.88 -11.82
CA ASP A 347 12.85 -3.83 -10.80
C ASP A 347 13.74 -3.12 -9.77
N LEU A 348 13.16 -2.78 -8.64
CA LEU A 348 13.89 -2.13 -7.55
C LEU A 348 14.38 -3.19 -6.57
N ILE A 349 15.69 -3.23 -6.37
CA ILE A 349 16.35 -4.12 -5.41
C ILE A 349 16.85 -3.29 -4.23
N LEU A 350 16.45 -3.65 -3.03
CA LEU A 350 16.91 -3.07 -1.78
C LEU A 350 17.68 -4.13 -0.99
N GLU A 351 18.82 -3.75 -0.42
CA GLU A 351 19.71 -4.65 0.32
C GLU A 351 19.84 -4.21 1.78
N LEU A 352 19.79 -5.17 2.69
CA LEU A 352 20.04 -5.00 4.11
C LEU A 352 21.21 -5.88 4.55
N ASP A 353 22.25 -5.26 5.12
CA ASP A 353 23.48 -5.94 5.57
C ASP A 353 24.21 -6.73 4.45
N GLY A 354 24.02 -6.32 3.18
CA GLY A 354 24.64 -6.96 2.01
C GLY A 354 23.87 -8.17 1.48
N GLU A 355 22.69 -8.43 2.00
CA GLU A 355 21.76 -9.44 1.50
C GLU A 355 20.52 -8.81 0.88
N LEU A 356 19.93 -9.47 -0.12
CA LEU A 356 18.69 -9.06 -0.71
C LEU A 356 17.60 -9.01 0.36
N TRP A 357 17.02 -7.81 0.59
CA TRP A 357 16.01 -7.59 1.60
C TRP A 357 14.63 -7.43 1.00
N LEU A 358 14.50 -6.67 -0.07
CA LEU A 358 13.24 -6.34 -0.70
C LEU A 358 13.43 -6.14 -2.21
N ARG A 359 12.49 -6.65 -3.00
CA ARG A 359 12.47 -6.46 -4.44
C ARG A 359 11.09 -6.02 -4.88
N TYR A 360 11.00 -4.86 -5.53
CA TYR A 360 9.79 -4.36 -6.16
C TYR A 360 9.85 -4.59 -7.66
N GLY A 361 9.15 -5.58 -8.15
CA GLY A 361 8.95 -5.89 -9.56
C GLY A 361 7.45 -6.07 -9.86
N TRP A 362 7.12 -6.25 -11.11
CA TRP A 362 5.74 -6.37 -11.58
C TRP A 362 5.50 -7.74 -12.22
N TRP A 363 4.32 -8.29 -11.99
CA TRP A 363 3.89 -9.45 -12.77
C TRP A 363 3.57 -9.00 -14.20
N GLY A 364 4.18 -9.64 -15.20
CA GLY A 364 3.84 -9.44 -16.61
C GLY A 364 2.51 -10.09 -16.97
N ASN A 365 1.90 -9.64 -18.07
CA ASN A 365 0.59 -10.13 -18.51
C ASN A 365 0.54 -11.65 -18.76
N ASP A 366 1.65 -12.27 -19.18
CA ASP A 366 1.71 -13.70 -19.51
C ASP A 366 2.30 -14.58 -18.42
N GLU A 367 2.70 -13.98 -17.28
CA GLU A 367 3.24 -14.72 -16.17
C GLU A 367 2.14 -15.37 -15.32
N ILE A 368 2.43 -16.57 -14.82
CA ILE A 368 1.53 -17.32 -13.94
C ILE A 368 2.24 -17.49 -12.60
N GLU A 369 1.60 -17.07 -11.52
CA GLU A 369 2.09 -17.30 -10.17
C GLU A 369 1.95 -18.80 -9.84
N PRO A 370 3.05 -19.50 -9.45
CA PRO A 370 3.08 -20.97 -9.38
C PRO A 370 2.16 -21.58 -8.30
N ARG A 371 1.93 -20.91 -7.18
CA ARG A 371 1.13 -21.45 -6.06
C ARG A 371 -0.37 -21.41 -6.36
N THR A 372 -0.83 -20.29 -6.92
CA THR A 372 -2.24 -20.08 -7.23
C THR A 372 -2.64 -20.57 -8.61
N GLY A 373 -1.67 -20.66 -9.53
CA GLY A 373 -1.90 -20.97 -10.93
C GLY A 373 -2.62 -19.83 -11.69
N ARG A 374 -2.63 -18.61 -11.14
CA ARG A 374 -3.32 -17.45 -11.69
C ARG A 374 -2.33 -16.44 -12.27
N LYS A 375 -2.85 -15.53 -13.09
CA LYS A 375 -2.17 -14.34 -13.58
C LYS A 375 -2.49 -13.16 -12.66
N TYR A 376 -1.49 -12.30 -12.45
CA TYR A 376 -1.61 -11.04 -11.69
C TYR A 376 -1.02 -9.87 -12.48
N PRO A 377 -1.46 -9.61 -13.72
CA PRO A 377 -0.83 -8.60 -14.55
C PRO A 377 -0.79 -7.25 -13.82
N HIS A 378 0.37 -6.60 -13.89
CA HIS A 378 0.63 -5.29 -13.31
C HIS A 378 0.41 -5.16 -11.79
N ASN A 379 0.21 -6.28 -11.08
CA ASN A 379 0.28 -6.29 -9.63
C ASN A 379 1.74 -6.35 -9.18
N LEU A 380 2.03 -5.67 -8.08
CA LEU A 380 3.34 -5.79 -7.44
C LEU A 380 3.63 -7.26 -7.14
N ARG A 381 4.83 -7.71 -7.51
CA ARG A 381 5.22 -9.12 -7.41
C ARG A 381 5.38 -9.53 -5.96
N PHE A 382 4.54 -10.45 -5.53
CA PHE A 382 4.65 -11.09 -4.22
C PHE A 382 5.07 -12.53 -4.41
N ASP A 383 6.00 -12.98 -3.58
CA ASP A 383 6.26 -14.41 -3.49
C ASP A 383 5.25 -15.04 -2.52
N ILE A 384 4.27 -15.74 -3.09
CA ILE A 384 3.26 -16.48 -2.34
C ILE A 384 3.72 -17.92 -2.08
N THR A 385 4.66 -18.45 -2.86
CA THR A 385 5.10 -19.86 -2.77
C THR A 385 6.16 -20.07 -1.72
N GLU A 386 7.18 -19.23 -1.75
CA GLU A 386 8.33 -19.25 -0.85
C GLU A 386 8.53 -17.82 -0.36
N PRO A 387 7.72 -17.36 0.61
CA PRO A 387 7.77 -16.00 1.07
C PRO A 387 9.19 -15.58 1.37
N PHE A 388 9.67 -14.52 0.66
CA PHE A 388 10.95 -13.88 0.90
C PHE A 388 12.19 -14.47 0.22
N ASP A 389 12.10 -15.56 -0.52
CA ASP A 389 13.30 -16.19 -1.12
C ASP A 389 13.84 -15.40 -2.30
N ASP A 390 12.99 -14.78 -3.11
CA ASP A 390 13.37 -13.94 -4.25
C ASP A 390 13.47 -12.43 -3.90
N GLY A 391 13.23 -12.07 -2.63
CA GLY A 391 13.22 -10.69 -2.15
C GLY A 391 12.03 -9.87 -2.63
N ALA A 392 10.96 -10.49 -3.12
CA ALA A 392 9.72 -9.77 -3.44
C ALA A 392 9.12 -9.15 -2.16
N PRO A 393 8.40 -8.01 -2.28
CA PRO A 393 7.76 -7.39 -1.13
C PRO A 393 6.78 -8.35 -0.51
N SER A 394 7.06 -8.72 0.70
CA SER A 394 6.29 -9.67 1.48
C SER A 394 5.55 -8.98 2.58
N MET A 395 4.72 -9.76 3.23
CA MET A 395 4.00 -9.31 4.40
C MET A 395 4.58 -9.93 5.64
N VAL A 396 4.31 -9.28 6.75
CA VAL A 396 4.63 -9.77 8.08
C VAL A 396 3.43 -9.61 8.99
N VAL A 397 3.38 -10.38 10.05
CA VAL A 397 2.45 -10.12 11.15
C VAL A 397 3.22 -9.37 12.23
N ILE A 398 2.71 -8.20 12.58
CA ILE A 398 3.19 -7.42 13.71
C ILE A 398 2.23 -7.54 14.88
N GLN A 399 2.74 -7.31 16.09
CA GLN A 399 1.92 -7.20 17.29
C GLN A 399 2.34 -5.99 18.13
N TRP A 400 1.35 -5.25 18.61
CA TRP A 400 1.52 -4.25 19.65
C TRP A 400 1.29 -4.89 21.02
N TYR A 401 2.22 -4.65 21.94
CA TYR A 401 2.14 -5.16 23.30
C TYR A 401 1.50 -4.16 24.26
N GLU A 402 1.11 -4.63 25.44
CA GLU A 402 0.43 -3.81 26.45
C GLU A 402 1.29 -2.66 27.01
N ASP A 403 2.59 -2.71 26.83
CA ASP A 403 3.55 -1.66 27.24
C ASP A 403 3.79 -0.60 26.15
N GLY A 404 3.13 -0.71 25.00
CA GLY A 404 3.27 0.21 23.87
C GLY A 404 4.42 -0.09 22.94
N THR A 405 5.17 -1.16 23.18
CA THR A 405 6.15 -1.66 22.20
C THR A 405 5.48 -2.49 21.13
N ASN A 406 6.15 -2.67 20.00
CA ASN A 406 5.68 -3.53 18.92
C ASN A 406 6.83 -4.39 18.38
N ALA A 407 6.49 -5.47 17.70
CA ALA A 407 7.44 -6.37 17.07
C ALA A 407 6.83 -7.08 15.87
N VAL A 408 7.67 -7.51 14.94
CA VAL A 408 7.33 -8.54 13.96
C VAL A 408 7.31 -9.88 14.68
N VAL A 409 6.20 -10.61 14.56
CA VAL A 409 5.99 -11.90 15.23
C VAL A 409 5.90 -13.09 14.27
N TYR A 410 5.78 -12.81 12.96
CA TYR A 410 5.76 -13.84 11.91
C TYR A 410 6.09 -13.19 10.54
N PRO A 411 6.76 -13.89 9.60
CA PRO A 411 7.42 -15.20 9.77
C PRO A 411 8.73 -15.11 10.53
N ASP A 412 9.26 -16.27 10.95
CA ASP A 412 10.47 -16.38 11.77
C ASP A 412 11.69 -15.64 11.18
N LYS A 413 11.81 -15.58 9.85
CA LYS A 413 12.89 -14.86 9.14
C LYS A 413 13.00 -13.38 9.55
N TYR A 414 11.88 -12.72 9.83
CA TYR A 414 11.84 -11.30 10.20
C TYR A 414 11.40 -11.06 11.64
N ALA A 415 11.03 -12.13 12.36
CA ALA A 415 10.53 -12.03 13.72
C ALA A 415 11.60 -11.50 14.68
N ASN A 416 11.26 -10.44 15.41
CA ASN A 416 12.06 -9.89 16.50
C ASN A 416 11.29 -9.87 17.83
N GLY A 417 10.09 -10.44 17.85
CA GLY A 417 9.25 -10.68 19.01
C GLY A 417 8.49 -11.98 18.92
N LYS A 418 7.54 -12.21 19.84
CA LYS A 418 6.72 -13.41 19.87
C LYS A 418 5.26 -13.02 19.97
N PHE A 419 4.38 -13.77 19.30
CA PHE A 419 2.95 -13.63 19.47
C PHE A 419 2.55 -13.99 20.91
N THR A 420 1.84 -13.07 21.58
CA THR A 420 1.39 -13.22 22.97
C THR A 420 -0.04 -12.77 23.13
N LEU A 421 -0.73 -13.36 24.10
CA LEU A 421 -2.07 -12.88 24.47
C LEU A 421 -1.99 -11.70 25.42
N PRO A 422 -2.95 -10.75 25.33
CA PRO A 422 -3.14 -9.75 26.37
C PRO A 422 -3.39 -10.40 27.74
N SER A 423 -2.99 -9.73 28.80
CA SER A 423 -3.06 -10.26 30.18
C SER A 423 -4.46 -10.63 30.65
N TRP A 424 -5.50 -10.04 30.05
CA TRP A 424 -6.91 -10.33 30.36
C TRP A 424 -7.50 -11.52 29.58
N VAL A 425 -6.80 -12.01 28.52
CA VAL A 425 -7.23 -13.18 27.74
C VAL A 425 -6.62 -14.43 28.37
N LYS A 426 -7.47 -15.33 28.80
CA LYS A 426 -7.03 -16.61 29.39
C LYS A 426 -6.95 -17.67 28.30
N LYS A 427 -5.88 -18.46 28.34
CA LYS A 427 -5.74 -19.66 27.50
C LYS A 427 -6.78 -20.70 27.88
#